data_c46c2d6cac9fe37e058a2395040f9766
#
_entry.id   c46c2d6cac9fe37e058a2395040f9766
#
_cell.length_a   1.000
_cell.length_b   1.000
_cell.length_c   1.000
_cell.angle_alpha   90.00
_cell.angle_beta   90.00
_cell.angle_gamma   90.00
#
_symmetry.space_group_name_H-M   'P 1'
#
loop_
_entity.id
_entity.type
_entity.pdbx_description
1 polymer ?
#
loop_
_entity_poly.entity_id
_entity_poly.type
_entity_poly.pdbx_seq_one_letter_code
_entity_poly.pdbx_strand_id
1 'polypeptide(L)'
;MRVQRWLIVAGVALTATIAFAQVGRGGSQWPTAQADAQRTSWIRTDSKISVDALSKPGFELQWKVKLENQARGPYGLSQGVSASGVTLFVPMSIVTGSSNNVFALDNDTGYVVWQRHLAGALPAVTSECPGGMTAATRIVKLDASATAGGGGINFGGGNAGYRSVIGEPGQGVPLEGRGGRGPGGGAPPAAGAAPGAARGGAPDAARGGAPGAAAPGQPPAARGRGNQPAADRIPGTPPAPEAGGFGFLARPSGVAYVIASDGVLHVVGLASGKDLQRPAEFLPPNAKWSAPIGVNTMLYAATSGTCGGAPDAVWAIDLDSDAKPVVSWKTNGGPVVGAIAFTTDGTLIATVGPGQANGDGKANAIVALDPKTLQLKDWFTQPDAEFVTGPTIIRQNDKDVVAAATKDGRVLLLDASSLGGANHATPLHASKPFIGAGGSVSGSALAAWQQSNGPSWILLPLKDGIAALKLSGSGDAVSLESGWESHDVPSPATPLIVNGVVFALALGTQATTPARSSRAALHAYDGVTGKQLWTSGQAMTGMASPGSLWSTLGQIYVGMRDGTLYAFGFNDERSPFVVK
;
A
#
# COMPACT_ATOMS: atom_id res chain seq x y z
N MET A 1 58.46 -35.29 11.79
CA MET A 1 57.00 -35.47 11.52
C MET A 1 56.15 -34.67 12.51
N ARG A 2 56.09 -33.34 12.44
CA ARG A 2 55.26 -32.49 13.29
C ARG A 2 55.11 -31.07 12.72
N VAL A 3 54.83 -30.91 11.45
CA VAL A 3 54.64 -29.56 10.82
C VAL A 3 53.42 -29.52 9.88
N GLN A 4 52.61 -30.55 9.78
CA GLN A 4 51.56 -30.64 8.75
C GLN A 4 50.12 -30.62 9.29
N ARG A 5 49.89 -30.12 10.53
CA ARG A 5 48.54 -30.07 11.13
C ARG A 5 47.99 -28.66 11.43
N TRP A 6 48.69 -27.59 11.03
CA TRP A 6 48.26 -26.22 11.34
C TRP A 6 47.73 -25.41 10.14
N LEU A 7 47.65 -26.00 8.94
CA LEU A 7 47.17 -25.29 7.75
C LEU A 7 45.71 -25.61 7.34
N ILE A 8 45.00 -26.48 8.05
CA ILE A 8 43.60 -26.83 7.75
C ILE A 8 42.60 -26.08 8.63
N VAL A 9 43.02 -25.47 9.73
CA VAL A 9 42.11 -24.75 10.63
C VAL A 9 41.96 -23.25 10.25
N ALA A 10 42.89 -22.70 9.48
CA ALA A 10 42.81 -21.30 9.04
C ALA A 10 41.93 -21.06 7.79
N GLY A 11 41.58 -22.14 7.06
CA GLY A 11 40.77 -22.04 5.82
C GLY A 11 39.25 -22.05 6.02
N VAL A 12 38.76 -22.47 7.19
CA VAL A 12 37.30 -22.57 7.45
C VAL A 12 36.76 -21.35 8.19
N ALA A 13 37.59 -20.50 8.77
CA ALA A 13 37.17 -19.30 9.49
C ALA A 13 36.98 -18.06 8.59
N LEU A 14 37.39 -18.11 7.30
CA LEU A 14 37.29 -16.95 6.40
C LEU A 14 36.07 -16.98 5.45
N THR A 15 35.31 -18.07 5.44
CA THR A 15 34.10 -18.18 4.60
C THR A 15 32.79 -17.90 5.35
N ALA A 16 32.84 -17.71 6.66
CA ALA A 16 31.65 -17.45 7.48
C ALA A 16 31.35 -15.95 7.69
N THR A 17 32.22 -15.03 7.27
CA THR A 17 32.08 -13.60 7.54
C THR A 17 31.55 -12.77 6.35
N ILE A 18 31.26 -13.38 5.19
CA ILE A 18 30.70 -12.66 4.04
C ILE A 18 29.17 -12.84 3.91
N ALA A 19 28.56 -13.72 4.70
CA ALA A 19 27.12 -13.97 4.66
C ALA A 19 26.27 -12.99 5.51
N PHE A 20 26.87 -12.14 6.33
CA PHE A 20 26.13 -11.20 7.21
C PHE A 20 26.04 -9.75 6.70
N ALA A 21 26.62 -9.42 5.56
CA ALA A 21 26.58 -8.06 5.02
C ALA A 21 25.44 -7.79 4.01
N GLN A 22 24.56 -8.74 3.76
CA GLN A 22 23.36 -8.57 2.92
C GLN A 22 22.06 -8.86 3.67
N VAL A 23 22.07 -8.95 4.98
CA VAL A 23 20.85 -8.99 5.76
C VAL A 23 20.33 -7.55 5.90
N GLY A 24 19.39 -7.20 5.02
CA GLY A 24 18.36 -6.24 5.41
C GLY A 24 18.64 -4.78 5.16
N ARG A 25 18.63 -4.35 3.92
CA ARG A 25 17.87 -3.15 3.57
C ARG A 25 16.50 -3.54 3.01
N GLY A 26 15.86 -4.54 3.58
CA GLY A 26 14.44 -4.80 3.50
C GLY A 26 13.76 -3.79 4.41
N GLY A 27 13.83 -2.51 4.05
CA GLY A 27 13.18 -1.46 4.80
C GLY A 27 11.67 -1.67 4.78
N SER A 28 11.04 -1.36 5.87
CA SER A 28 9.61 -1.24 6.02
C SER A 28 9.03 -0.46 4.84
N GLN A 29 8.06 -1.05 4.15
CA GLN A 29 7.43 -0.46 2.98
C GLN A 29 5.99 -0.09 3.29
N TRP A 30 5.54 1.02 2.73
CA TRP A 30 4.17 1.50 2.85
C TRP A 30 3.60 1.84 1.46
N PRO A 31 3.43 0.85 0.57
CA PRO A 31 3.13 1.10 -0.84
C PRO A 31 1.69 1.52 -1.12
N THR A 32 0.80 1.35 -0.16
CA THR A 32 -0.63 1.73 -0.21
C THR A 32 -1.10 2.19 1.16
N ALA A 33 -2.27 2.81 1.25
CA ALA A 33 -2.87 3.14 2.54
C ALA A 33 -3.00 1.89 3.42
N GLN A 34 -2.72 2.03 4.71
CA GLN A 34 -2.75 0.95 5.70
C GLN A 34 -1.80 -0.21 5.37
N ALA A 35 -0.67 0.09 4.73
CA ALA A 35 0.48 -0.76 4.42
C ALA A 35 0.24 -1.84 3.35
N ASP A 36 -0.83 -2.61 3.41
CA ASP A 36 -1.03 -3.83 2.62
C ASP A 36 -2.44 -3.97 2.03
N ALA A 37 -2.65 -5.04 1.27
CA ALA A 37 -3.93 -5.33 0.64
C ALA A 37 -5.00 -5.78 1.64
N GLN A 38 -4.59 -6.27 2.79
CA GLN A 38 -5.44 -6.71 3.89
C GLN A 38 -5.84 -5.55 4.81
N ARG A 39 -5.25 -4.35 4.60
CA ARG A 39 -5.50 -3.13 5.39
C ARG A 39 -5.15 -3.28 6.86
N THR A 40 -4.05 -3.98 7.15
CA THR A 40 -3.63 -4.27 8.53
C THR A 40 -2.96 -3.10 9.24
N SER A 41 -2.46 -2.10 8.54
CA SER A 41 -1.63 -1.02 9.11
C SER A 41 -0.39 -1.55 9.86
N TRP A 42 0.12 -2.71 9.45
CA TRP A 42 1.20 -3.40 10.13
C TRP A 42 2.46 -3.53 9.29
N ILE A 43 3.57 -3.06 9.84
CA ILE A 43 4.92 -3.34 9.37
C ILE A 43 5.53 -4.41 10.28
N ARG A 44 5.74 -5.59 9.73
CA ARG A 44 6.15 -6.78 10.49
C ARG A 44 7.56 -6.65 11.05
N THR A 45 8.47 -6.07 10.30
CA THR A 45 9.88 -5.93 10.68
C THR A 45 10.39 -4.54 10.33
N ASP A 46 11.10 -3.94 11.26
CA ASP A 46 11.84 -2.71 11.08
C ASP A 46 13.18 -2.82 11.80
N SER A 47 14.25 -2.27 11.22
CA SER A 47 15.60 -2.41 11.79
C SER A 47 15.87 -1.46 12.94
N LYS A 48 15.07 -0.41 13.10
CA LYS A 48 15.30 0.66 14.07
C LYS A 48 14.20 0.72 15.13
N ILE A 49 12.93 0.55 14.72
CA ILE A 49 11.78 0.63 15.61
C ILE A 49 11.53 -0.74 16.25
N SER A 50 11.57 -0.76 17.57
CA SER A 50 11.17 -1.91 18.39
C SER A 50 10.76 -1.43 19.78
N VAL A 51 10.06 -2.28 20.54
CA VAL A 51 9.68 -1.97 21.94
C VAL A 51 10.89 -1.66 22.79
N ASP A 52 11.99 -2.42 22.66
CA ASP A 52 13.23 -2.18 23.37
C ASP A 52 13.89 -0.85 22.97
N ALA A 53 13.92 -0.53 21.69
CA ALA A 53 14.50 0.71 21.20
C ALA A 53 13.71 1.94 21.69
N LEU A 54 12.37 1.92 21.60
CA LEU A 54 11.54 3.04 22.06
C LEU A 54 11.46 3.18 23.58
N SER A 55 11.82 2.15 24.33
CA SER A 55 11.94 2.26 25.79
C SER A 55 13.17 3.05 26.24
N LYS A 56 14.07 3.38 25.31
CA LYS A 56 15.29 4.16 25.51
C LYS A 56 15.16 5.55 24.88
N PRO A 57 15.89 6.57 25.38
CA PRO A 57 15.94 7.88 24.74
C PRO A 57 16.48 7.82 23.30
N GLY A 58 16.07 8.76 22.45
CA GLY A 58 16.63 8.93 21.11
C GLY A 58 15.61 8.90 19.97
N PHE A 59 14.36 8.48 20.23
CA PHE A 59 13.28 8.62 19.26
C PHE A 59 12.68 10.03 19.38
N GLU A 60 12.85 10.85 18.34
CA GLU A 60 12.49 12.27 18.38
C GLU A 60 12.14 12.84 17.00
N LEU A 61 11.75 14.11 16.96
CA LEU A 61 11.51 14.83 15.70
C LEU A 61 12.81 14.94 14.90
N GLN A 62 12.82 14.35 13.70
CA GLN A 62 13.98 14.38 12.80
C GLN A 62 13.97 15.62 11.93
N TRP A 63 12.83 15.87 11.30
CA TRP A 63 12.62 17.03 10.44
C TRP A 63 11.14 17.38 10.30
N LYS A 64 10.89 18.58 9.82
CA LYS A 64 9.58 19.04 9.38
C LYS A 64 9.72 19.87 8.12
N VAL A 65 8.74 19.78 7.24
CA VAL A 65 8.68 20.58 6.00
C VAL A 65 7.28 21.12 5.79
N LYS A 66 7.20 22.35 5.29
CA LYS A 66 5.94 22.97 4.87
C LYS A 66 5.77 22.77 3.36
N LEU A 67 4.73 22.07 2.97
CA LEU A 67 4.37 21.85 1.57
C LEU A 67 3.30 22.85 1.14
N GLU A 68 3.35 23.28 -0.11
CA GLU A 68 2.38 24.20 -0.69
C GLU A 68 1.05 23.49 -0.96
N ASN A 69 0.21 23.40 0.06
CA ASN A 69 -1.09 22.78 -0.02
C ASN A 69 -2.11 23.57 0.80
N GLN A 70 -3.30 23.76 0.25
CA GLN A 70 -4.44 24.36 0.95
C GLN A 70 -5.33 23.25 1.48
N ALA A 71 -5.70 23.35 2.76
CA ALA A 71 -6.65 22.42 3.36
C ALA A 71 -8.03 22.51 2.72
N ARG A 72 -8.68 21.36 2.58
CA ARG A 72 -10.07 21.25 2.13
C ARG A 72 -10.89 20.54 3.21
N GLY A 73 -11.65 21.30 3.97
CA GLY A 73 -12.31 20.79 5.17
C GLY A 73 -11.29 20.26 6.19
N PRO A 74 -11.45 19.02 6.69
CA PRO A 74 -10.50 18.41 7.63
C PRO A 74 -9.22 17.89 6.97
N TYR A 75 -9.13 17.87 5.64
CA TYR A 75 -8.03 17.25 4.89
C TYR A 75 -6.98 18.28 4.48
N GLY A 76 -5.73 17.97 4.68
CA GLY A 76 -4.57 18.69 4.19
C GLY A 76 -3.67 17.75 3.38
N LEU A 77 -2.69 17.11 4.03
CA LEU A 77 -1.87 16.09 3.42
C LEU A 77 -2.49 14.70 3.64
N SER A 78 -2.45 13.84 2.62
CA SER A 78 -2.84 12.44 2.74
C SER A 78 -1.74 11.62 3.42
N GLN A 79 -2.04 10.35 3.69
CA GLN A 79 -1.04 9.35 4.02
C GLN A 79 -0.03 9.25 2.86
N GLY A 80 1.26 9.33 3.17
CA GLY A 80 2.30 9.06 2.19
C GLY A 80 2.38 7.58 1.86
N VAL A 81 2.85 7.30 0.67
CA VAL A 81 3.17 5.93 0.22
C VAL A 81 4.64 5.86 -0.15
N SER A 82 5.28 4.77 0.23
CA SER A 82 6.71 4.57 0.02
C SER A 82 7.02 3.13 -0.36
N ALA A 83 8.10 2.96 -1.10
CA ALA A 83 8.61 1.65 -1.44
C ALA A 83 10.14 1.69 -1.50
N SER A 84 10.80 0.70 -0.92
CA SER A 84 12.26 0.58 -0.95
C SER A 84 12.78 0.21 -2.33
N GLY A 85 13.97 0.71 -2.69
CA GLY A 85 14.65 0.37 -3.93
C GLY A 85 13.95 0.86 -5.21
N VAL A 86 13.05 1.82 -5.09
CA VAL A 86 12.33 2.42 -6.23
C VAL A 86 13.11 3.52 -6.90
N THR A 87 14.02 4.17 -6.17
CA THR A 87 14.96 5.16 -6.71
C THR A 87 16.38 4.69 -6.45
N LEU A 88 17.28 5.06 -7.36
CA LEU A 88 18.66 4.53 -7.37
C LEU A 88 19.46 4.90 -6.12
N PHE A 89 19.13 6.01 -5.43
CA PHE A 89 19.97 6.53 -4.35
C PHE A 89 19.22 7.13 -3.15
N VAL A 90 17.92 7.40 -3.28
CA VAL A 90 17.16 8.11 -2.23
C VAL A 90 15.85 7.39 -1.93
N PRO A 91 15.61 7.01 -0.67
CA PRO A 91 14.31 6.51 -0.26
C PRO A 91 13.28 7.63 -0.36
N MET A 92 12.19 7.42 -1.10
CA MET A 92 11.19 8.46 -1.33
C MET A 92 9.80 8.05 -0.87
N SER A 93 9.06 9.05 -0.38
CA SER A 93 7.61 8.98 -0.20
C SER A 93 6.89 9.88 -1.19
N ILE A 94 5.74 9.41 -1.67
CA ILE A 94 4.79 10.22 -2.43
C ILE A 94 3.64 10.59 -1.52
N VAL A 95 3.39 11.88 -1.39
CA VAL A 95 2.32 12.45 -0.57
C VAL A 95 1.40 13.26 -1.47
N THR A 96 0.09 13.13 -1.32
CA THR A 96 -0.88 13.98 -2.00
C THR A 96 -1.41 15.05 -1.06
N GLY A 97 -1.64 16.21 -1.61
CA GLY A 97 -2.29 17.31 -0.92
C GLY A 97 -3.72 17.50 -1.42
N SER A 98 -4.62 17.86 -0.52
CA SER A 98 -6.05 17.99 -0.80
C SER A 98 -6.40 19.00 -1.90
N SER A 99 -5.49 19.92 -2.26
CA SER A 99 -5.65 20.87 -3.37
C SER A 99 -5.01 20.40 -4.69
N ASN A 100 -5.08 19.11 -5.00
CA ASN A 100 -4.55 18.48 -6.22
C ASN A 100 -3.02 18.57 -6.37
N ASN A 101 -2.30 18.62 -5.28
CA ASN A 101 -0.84 18.62 -5.30
C ASN A 101 -0.29 17.23 -5.03
N VAL A 102 0.79 16.88 -5.70
CA VAL A 102 1.56 15.66 -5.50
C VAL A 102 2.99 16.04 -5.18
N PHE A 103 3.54 15.48 -4.13
CA PHE A 103 4.90 15.75 -3.67
C PHE A 103 5.68 14.44 -3.59
N ALA A 104 6.90 14.44 -4.10
CA ALA A 104 7.88 13.39 -3.82
C ALA A 104 8.91 13.95 -2.87
N LEU A 105 9.11 13.26 -1.77
CA LEU A 105 9.97 13.70 -0.67
C LEU A 105 11.06 12.66 -0.41
N ASP A 106 12.26 13.16 -0.20
CA ASP A 106 13.34 12.41 0.41
C ASP A 106 12.97 12.08 1.87
N ASN A 107 12.96 10.80 2.21
CA ASN A 107 12.56 10.35 3.53
C ASN A 107 13.54 10.75 4.64
N ASP A 108 14.83 10.89 4.33
CA ASP A 108 15.85 11.18 5.32
C ASP A 108 15.90 12.66 5.70
N THR A 109 15.56 13.54 4.76
CA THR A 109 15.76 14.98 4.90
C THR A 109 14.48 15.81 4.82
N GLY A 110 13.39 15.23 4.28
CA GLY A 110 12.17 15.97 3.96
C GLY A 110 12.31 16.89 2.74
N TYR A 111 13.43 16.81 2.01
CA TYR A 111 13.62 17.61 0.79
C TYR A 111 12.59 17.21 -0.27
N VAL A 112 11.95 18.22 -0.90
CA VAL A 112 11.01 18.02 -2.01
C VAL A 112 11.79 17.77 -3.29
N VAL A 113 11.86 16.50 -3.70
CA VAL A 113 12.56 16.08 -4.94
C VAL A 113 11.86 16.62 -6.17
N TRP A 114 10.53 16.54 -6.18
CA TRP A 114 9.67 17.18 -7.16
C TRP A 114 8.28 17.42 -6.57
N GLN A 115 7.58 18.37 -7.17
CA GLN A 115 6.16 18.62 -6.90
C GLN A 115 5.41 18.80 -8.21
N ARG A 116 4.13 18.47 -8.19
CA ARG A 116 3.24 18.61 -9.34
C ARG A 116 1.85 19.02 -8.87
N HIS A 117 1.28 19.99 -9.55
CA HIS A 117 -0.15 20.30 -9.45
C HIS A 117 -0.89 19.61 -10.59
N LEU A 118 -1.94 18.84 -10.27
CA LEU A 118 -2.83 18.21 -11.25
C LEU A 118 -3.99 19.15 -11.52
N ALA A 119 -4.17 19.51 -12.78
CA ALA A 119 -5.32 20.30 -13.19
C ALA A 119 -6.60 19.48 -12.99
N GLY A 120 -7.62 20.10 -12.44
CA GLY A 120 -8.91 19.47 -12.22
C GLY A 120 -9.87 20.42 -11.50
N ALA A 121 -11.18 20.22 -11.68
CA ALA A 121 -12.18 21.01 -10.99
C ALA A 121 -12.17 20.69 -9.48
N LEU A 122 -12.07 21.72 -8.68
CA LEU A 122 -12.17 21.62 -7.23
C LEU A 122 -13.51 22.22 -6.80
N PRO A 123 -14.56 21.42 -6.61
CA PRO A 123 -15.88 21.92 -6.25
C PRO A 123 -15.88 22.55 -4.86
N ALA A 124 -16.99 23.19 -4.53
CA ALA A 124 -17.19 23.79 -3.23
C ALA A 124 -17.04 22.75 -2.10
N VAL A 125 -16.43 23.17 -1.00
CA VAL A 125 -16.04 22.30 0.11
C VAL A 125 -17.13 22.24 1.16
N THR A 126 -17.56 21.01 1.48
CA THR A 126 -18.24 20.71 2.73
C THR A 126 -17.36 19.75 3.56
N SER A 127 -17.69 19.54 4.83
CA SER A 127 -16.97 18.58 5.67
C SER A 127 -17.07 17.14 5.15
N GLU A 128 -18.20 16.81 4.53
CA GLU A 128 -18.51 15.47 4.02
C GLU A 128 -17.99 15.27 2.59
N CYS A 129 -18.11 16.31 1.76
CA CYS A 129 -17.64 16.33 0.39
C CYS A 129 -16.52 17.38 0.22
N PRO A 130 -15.31 17.11 0.68
CA PRO A 130 -14.23 18.10 0.67
C PRO A 130 -13.76 18.45 -0.75
N GLY A 131 -14.00 17.58 -1.72
CA GLY A 131 -13.39 17.68 -3.05
C GLY A 131 -11.88 17.56 -2.98
N GLY A 132 -11.20 17.62 -4.12
CA GLY A 132 -9.75 17.48 -4.19
C GLY A 132 -9.27 16.08 -3.89
N MET A 133 -7.95 15.92 -3.69
CA MET A 133 -7.32 14.64 -3.40
C MET A 133 -7.22 14.41 -1.90
N THR A 134 -8.10 13.59 -1.34
CA THR A 134 -8.17 13.32 0.11
C THR A 134 -7.67 11.95 0.51
N ALA A 135 -7.32 11.11 -0.46
CA ALA A 135 -6.82 9.76 -0.26
C ALA A 135 -5.36 9.63 -0.67
N ALA A 136 -4.64 8.69 -0.04
CA ALA A 136 -3.30 8.31 -0.43
C ALA A 136 -3.27 7.76 -1.86
N THR A 137 -2.11 7.81 -2.48
CA THR A 137 -1.87 7.17 -3.78
C THR A 137 -1.51 5.68 -3.61
N ARG A 138 -1.10 5.04 -4.69
CA ARG A 138 -0.54 3.70 -4.72
C ARG A 138 0.80 3.73 -5.44
N ILE A 139 1.87 3.19 -4.82
CA ILE A 139 3.17 2.99 -5.49
C ILE A 139 3.32 1.55 -5.96
N VAL A 140 3.94 1.38 -7.12
CA VAL A 140 4.35 0.09 -7.68
C VAL A 140 5.77 0.20 -8.22
N LYS A 141 6.62 -0.76 -7.87
CA LYS A 141 7.96 -0.92 -8.44
C LYS A 141 7.86 -1.58 -9.81
N LEU A 142 8.60 -1.09 -10.79
CA LEU A 142 8.71 -1.71 -12.10
C LEU A 142 9.86 -2.70 -12.11
N ASP A 143 9.65 -3.87 -12.69
CA ASP A 143 10.72 -4.84 -12.93
C ASP A 143 11.72 -4.31 -13.97
N ALA A 144 12.99 -4.59 -13.76
CA ALA A 144 14.03 -4.25 -14.73
C ALA A 144 13.79 -4.88 -16.10
N SER A 145 13.13 -6.04 -16.16
CA SER A 145 12.72 -6.70 -17.41
C SER A 145 11.65 -5.93 -18.18
N ALA A 146 10.72 -5.28 -17.49
CA ALA A 146 9.67 -4.45 -18.10
C ALA A 146 10.22 -3.22 -18.79
N THR A 147 11.42 -2.77 -18.40
CA THR A 147 12.07 -1.58 -18.95
C THR A 147 13.15 -1.89 -19.99
N ALA A 148 13.52 -3.16 -20.19
CA ALA A 148 14.63 -3.58 -21.06
C ALA A 148 14.25 -3.69 -22.56
N GLY A 149 12.95 -3.85 -22.87
CA GLY A 149 12.47 -3.83 -24.24
C GLY A 149 12.30 -2.41 -24.75
N GLY A 150 12.88 -2.05 -25.90
CA GLY A 150 12.84 -0.71 -26.49
C GLY A 150 11.46 -0.22 -26.98
N GLY A 151 10.38 -0.86 -26.56
CA GLY A 151 9.00 -0.39 -26.64
C GLY A 151 8.57 0.22 -25.32
N GLY A 152 7.57 1.07 -25.29
CA GLY A 152 7.07 1.73 -24.08
C GLY A 152 6.89 0.77 -22.89
N ILE A 153 6.74 1.33 -21.71
CA ILE A 153 6.50 0.54 -20.49
C ILE A 153 5.24 -0.29 -20.72
N ASN A 154 5.42 -1.60 -20.83
CA ASN A 154 4.31 -2.54 -20.97
C ASN A 154 3.81 -2.88 -19.57
N PHE A 155 2.66 -2.36 -19.18
CA PHE A 155 2.01 -2.67 -17.91
C PHE A 155 1.19 -3.95 -17.95
N GLY A 156 1.12 -4.60 -19.09
CA GLY A 156 0.16 -5.65 -19.38
C GLY A 156 0.67 -7.02 -19.74
N GLY A 157 1.89 -7.21 -19.94
CA GLY A 157 2.38 -8.57 -20.15
C GLY A 157 2.56 -9.30 -18.84
N GLY A 158 2.02 -10.48 -18.63
CA GLY A 158 2.02 -11.28 -17.40
C GLY A 158 3.34 -11.46 -16.63
N ASN A 159 4.37 -10.71 -16.96
CA ASN A 159 5.66 -10.61 -16.28
C ASN A 159 6.09 -9.16 -16.06
N ALA A 160 5.31 -8.18 -16.46
CA ALA A 160 5.67 -6.79 -16.32
C ALA A 160 5.24 -6.27 -14.96
N GLY A 161 6.12 -6.30 -14.08
CA GLY A 161 6.42 -5.36 -13.00
C GLY A 161 5.35 -4.81 -12.11
N TYR A 162 4.08 -5.16 -12.21
CA TYR A 162 3.16 -4.80 -11.16
C TYR A 162 2.21 -5.89 -10.69
N ARG A 163 2.77 -6.94 -10.25
CA ARG A 163 2.05 -7.79 -9.36
C ARG A 163 1.91 -7.09 -8.02
N SER A 164 0.75 -6.60 -7.70
CA SER A 164 0.38 -6.46 -6.31
C SER A 164 0.25 -7.85 -5.77
N VAL A 165 1.20 -8.23 -5.00
CA VAL A 165 1.11 -9.48 -4.30
C VAL A 165 0.07 -9.30 -3.22
N ILE A 166 -0.96 -10.13 -3.26
CA ILE A 166 -1.80 -10.38 -2.12
C ILE A 166 -0.91 -11.16 -1.15
N GLY A 167 -0.13 -10.43 -0.35
CA GLY A 167 0.80 -11.01 0.60
C GLY A 167 0.09 -11.40 1.89
N GLU A 168 0.79 -12.11 2.72
CA GLU A 168 0.36 -12.29 4.10
C GLU A 168 0.21 -10.94 4.80
N PRO A 169 -0.77 -10.78 5.70
CA PRO A 169 -0.95 -9.57 6.48
C PRO A 169 0.34 -9.14 7.18
N GLY A 170 0.63 -7.84 7.20
CA GLY A 170 1.82 -7.28 7.83
C GLY A 170 3.12 -7.41 7.06
N GLN A 171 3.12 -7.95 5.85
CA GLN A 171 4.33 -7.97 5.03
C GLN A 171 4.54 -6.71 4.20
N GLY A 172 3.57 -5.82 4.18
CA GLY A 172 3.48 -4.83 3.13
C GLY A 172 3.18 -5.55 1.81
N VAL A 173 2.76 -4.86 0.78
CA VAL A 173 2.68 -5.51 -0.54
C VAL A 173 4.11 -5.81 -0.97
N PRO A 174 4.54 -7.07 -1.10
CA PRO A 174 5.87 -7.34 -1.59
C PRO A 174 5.97 -6.71 -2.97
N LEU A 175 6.86 -5.77 -3.12
CA LEU A 175 7.33 -5.38 -4.43
C LEU A 175 8.13 -6.56 -4.92
N GLU A 176 7.45 -7.42 -5.61
CA GLU A 176 7.89 -8.68 -6.15
C GLU A 176 9.33 -9.09 -5.94
N GLY A 177 9.44 -10.09 -5.13
CA GLY A 177 10.58 -10.94 -5.19
C GLY A 177 10.71 -11.49 -6.61
N ARG A 178 11.85 -11.32 -7.24
CA ARG A 178 12.39 -12.24 -8.21
C ARG A 178 11.80 -13.61 -7.94
N GLY A 179 11.15 -14.18 -8.92
CA GLY A 179 11.07 -15.62 -9.00
C GLY A 179 12.50 -16.14 -8.86
N GLY A 180 12.87 -16.54 -7.64
CA GLY A 180 14.14 -17.18 -7.42
C GLY A 180 14.15 -18.37 -8.35
N ARG A 181 15.03 -18.36 -9.33
CA ARG A 181 15.57 -19.61 -9.82
C ARG A 181 16.14 -20.27 -8.57
N GLY A 182 15.38 -21.19 -7.99
CA GLY A 182 15.89 -22.11 -7.01
C GLY A 182 17.11 -22.77 -7.62
N PRO A 183 18.19 -22.97 -6.86
CA PRO A 183 19.29 -23.81 -7.31
C PRO A 183 18.67 -25.15 -7.68
N GLY A 184 18.92 -25.62 -8.93
CA GLY A 184 18.29 -26.75 -9.54
C GLY A 184 18.12 -27.92 -8.59
N GLY A 185 16.90 -28.20 -8.20
CA GLY A 185 16.49 -29.44 -7.61
C GLY A 185 16.62 -30.50 -8.70
N GLY A 186 17.68 -31.29 -8.66
CA GLY A 186 17.86 -32.44 -9.49
C GLY A 186 16.65 -33.36 -9.33
N ALA A 187 16.00 -33.67 -10.45
CA ALA A 187 14.97 -34.69 -10.48
C ALA A 187 15.58 -36.01 -9.98
N PRO A 188 14.87 -36.79 -9.16
CA PRO A 188 15.31 -38.12 -8.78
C PRO A 188 15.34 -39.00 -10.03
N PRO A 189 16.31 -39.93 -10.15
CA PRO A 189 16.43 -40.80 -11.31
C PRO A 189 15.25 -41.77 -11.37
N ALA A 190 14.58 -41.77 -12.50
CA ALA A 190 13.56 -42.78 -12.82
C ALA A 190 14.23 -44.14 -12.99
N ALA A 191 13.76 -45.11 -12.22
CA ALA A 191 14.17 -46.49 -12.29
C ALA A 191 13.77 -47.14 -13.61
N GLY A 192 14.65 -47.94 -14.13
CA GLY A 192 14.81 -48.65 -15.37
C GLY A 192 13.61 -49.27 -16.06
N ALA A 193 13.67 -49.27 -17.38
CA ALA A 193 13.26 -50.38 -18.25
C ALA A 193 14.18 -50.45 -19.45
N ALA A 194 14.70 -51.61 -19.70
CA ALA A 194 15.65 -51.97 -20.75
C ALA A 194 14.88 -52.39 -22.05
N PRO A 195 15.57 -52.94 -23.10
CA PRO A 195 15.77 -52.30 -24.41
C PRO A 195 15.08 -53.00 -25.56
N GLY A 196 14.92 -52.38 -26.71
CA GLY A 196 14.38 -52.99 -27.92
C GLY A 196 14.70 -52.25 -29.21
N ALA A 197 15.75 -52.74 -29.89
CA ALA A 197 15.93 -52.94 -31.34
C ALA A 197 15.63 -51.80 -32.35
N ALA A 198 16.65 -51.23 -32.92
CA ALA A 198 17.28 -51.40 -34.24
C ALA A 198 16.48 -51.09 -35.52
N ARG A 199 17.19 -50.41 -36.43
CA ARG A 199 17.13 -50.22 -37.90
C ARG A 199 16.46 -48.92 -38.33
N GLY A 200 17.02 -48.12 -39.19
CA GLY A 200 18.11 -48.23 -40.17
C GLY A 200 17.73 -47.29 -41.33
N GLY A 201 18.71 -46.61 -41.91
CA GLY A 201 18.56 -46.05 -43.25
C GLY A 201 18.87 -44.57 -43.43
N ALA A 202 20.12 -44.25 -43.74
CA ALA A 202 20.52 -43.15 -44.59
C ALA A 202 20.45 -43.62 -46.08
N PRO A 203 20.81 -42.89 -47.13
CA PRO A 203 21.47 -41.58 -47.26
C PRO A 203 21.05 -40.70 -48.47
N ASP A 204 21.78 -39.58 -48.65
CA ASP A 204 22.17 -38.86 -49.87
C ASP A 204 21.17 -38.07 -50.73
N ALA A 205 21.45 -36.83 -51.06
CA ALA A 205 22.31 -36.38 -52.15
C ALA A 205 22.33 -34.84 -52.27
N ALA A 206 23.44 -34.27 -52.23
CA ALA A 206 24.21 -33.29 -52.96
C ALA A 206 23.61 -32.60 -54.20
N ARG A 207 23.91 -31.29 -54.29
CA ARG A 207 24.40 -30.43 -55.42
C ARG A 207 24.02 -28.99 -55.14
N GLY A 208 24.84 -28.01 -55.07
CA GLY A 208 25.99 -27.67 -55.90
C GLY A 208 25.63 -26.38 -56.66
N GLY A 209 26.35 -25.29 -56.43
CA GLY A 209 26.24 -24.11 -57.24
C GLY A 209 26.80 -22.83 -56.57
N ALA A 210 28.06 -22.50 -56.82
CA ALA A 210 28.73 -21.20 -56.62
C ALA A 210 28.94 -20.58 -58.01
N PRO A 211 29.58 -19.37 -58.12
CA PRO A 211 29.41 -18.08 -57.44
C PRO A 211 29.14 -16.93 -58.48
N GLY A 212 28.62 -15.82 -58.03
CA GLY A 212 28.46 -14.59 -58.87
C GLY A 212 29.02 -13.36 -58.16
N ALA A 213 29.80 -12.62 -58.87
CA ALA A 213 30.75 -11.59 -58.54
C ALA A 213 30.23 -10.38 -57.76
N ALA A 214 31.20 -9.80 -57.05
CA ALA A 214 31.14 -8.54 -56.29
C ALA A 214 30.99 -7.29 -57.19
N ALA A 215 30.25 -6.32 -56.70
CA ALA A 215 30.38 -4.91 -57.05
C ALA A 215 30.52 -4.06 -55.79
N PRO A 216 31.37 -3.02 -55.76
CA PRO A 216 31.79 -2.31 -54.56
C PRO A 216 30.94 -1.09 -54.24
N GLY A 217 30.76 -0.83 -52.98
CA GLY A 217 30.63 0.54 -52.49
C GLY A 217 29.23 1.08 -52.22
N GLN A 218 28.62 0.71 -51.08
CA GLN A 218 27.75 1.63 -50.36
C GLN A 218 28.00 1.49 -48.86
N PRO A 219 28.11 2.60 -48.10
CA PRO A 219 28.24 2.54 -46.65
C PRO A 219 26.95 2.01 -46.05
N PRO A 220 27.01 1.31 -44.87
CA PRO A 220 25.83 0.75 -44.27
C PRO A 220 24.87 1.86 -43.82
N ALA A 221 23.66 1.82 -44.36
CA ALA A 221 22.57 2.68 -43.94
C ALA A 221 22.36 2.48 -42.41
N ALA A 222 22.48 3.57 -41.68
CA ALA A 222 22.06 3.68 -40.32
C ALA A 222 20.60 3.19 -40.24
N ARG A 223 20.35 2.13 -39.49
CA ARG A 223 18.99 1.68 -39.17
C ARG A 223 18.30 2.82 -38.43
N GLY A 224 17.43 3.52 -39.17
CA GLY A 224 16.59 4.57 -38.62
C GLY A 224 15.80 4.02 -37.43
N ARG A 225 15.95 4.63 -36.29
CA ARG A 225 15.02 4.51 -35.18
C ARG A 225 13.66 4.94 -35.72
N GLY A 226 12.71 4.01 -35.71
CA GLY A 226 11.34 4.30 -36.07
C GLY A 226 10.83 5.49 -35.26
N ASN A 227 10.51 6.57 -35.92
CA ASN A 227 9.74 7.66 -35.37
C ASN A 227 8.39 7.09 -34.96
N GLN A 228 8.07 7.12 -33.66
CA GLN A 228 6.70 6.95 -33.23
C GLN A 228 5.82 8.00 -33.91
N PRO A 229 4.62 7.62 -34.38
CA PRO A 229 3.69 8.56 -34.96
C PRO A 229 3.42 9.73 -34.02
N ALA A 230 3.38 10.95 -34.54
CA ALA A 230 3.14 12.16 -33.75
C ALA A 230 1.78 12.20 -33.02
N ALA A 231 0.89 11.26 -33.30
CA ALA A 231 -0.43 11.12 -32.69
C ALA A 231 -0.43 10.66 -31.21
N ASP A 232 0.67 10.04 -30.74
CA ASP A 232 0.75 9.50 -29.39
C ASP A 232 1.42 10.45 -28.37
N ARG A 233 1.69 11.68 -28.75
CA ARG A 233 2.27 12.68 -27.84
C ARG A 233 1.16 13.47 -27.16
N ILE A 234 1.16 13.46 -25.83
CA ILE A 234 0.30 14.34 -25.04
C ILE A 234 0.68 15.80 -25.37
N PRO A 235 -0.25 16.66 -25.82
CA PRO A 235 0.04 18.07 -26.06
C PRO A 235 0.60 18.74 -24.79
N GLY A 236 1.76 19.39 -24.92
CA GLY A 236 2.43 20.05 -23.78
C GLY A 236 3.47 19.21 -23.06
N THR A 237 3.69 17.96 -23.43
CA THR A 237 4.79 17.17 -22.88
C THR A 237 6.10 17.56 -23.57
N PRO A 238 7.13 18.03 -22.85
CA PRO A 238 8.44 18.26 -23.44
C PRO A 238 8.96 16.97 -24.09
N PRO A 239 9.71 17.03 -25.18
CA PRO A 239 10.33 15.85 -25.76
C PRO A 239 11.21 15.19 -24.70
N ALA A 240 11.17 13.86 -24.64
CA ALA A 240 12.07 13.10 -23.77
C ALA A 240 13.52 13.57 -24.04
N PRO A 241 14.32 13.82 -22.99
CA PRO A 241 15.70 14.21 -23.20
C PRO A 241 16.40 13.17 -24.05
N GLU A 242 17.04 13.61 -25.13
CA GLU A 242 17.81 12.71 -25.98
C GLU A 242 18.82 11.95 -25.12
N ALA A 243 18.87 10.64 -25.31
CA ALA A 243 19.69 9.74 -24.51
C ALA A 243 21.18 9.99 -24.75
N GLY A 244 21.72 11.03 -24.12
CA GLY A 244 23.15 11.27 -24.00
C GLY A 244 23.71 10.51 -22.81
N GLY A 245 24.52 9.51 -23.06
CA GLY A 245 25.59 8.97 -22.16
C GLY A 245 25.24 8.30 -20.84
N PHE A 246 24.08 8.50 -20.23
CA PHE A 246 23.69 7.91 -18.94
C PHE A 246 22.35 7.16 -19.01
N GLY A 247 22.12 6.44 -20.09
CA GLY A 247 20.84 5.78 -20.40
C GLY A 247 20.31 4.81 -19.33
N PHE A 248 21.14 4.35 -18.40
CA PHE A 248 20.67 3.50 -17.30
C PHE A 248 19.98 4.27 -16.16
N LEU A 249 20.25 5.58 -16.03
CA LEU A 249 19.61 6.45 -15.03
C LEU A 249 18.22 6.94 -15.46
N ALA A 250 17.90 6.81 -16.75
CA ALA A 250 16.64 7.33 -17.32
C ALA A 250 15.47 6.33 -17.27
N ARG A 251 15.68 5.11 -16.78
CA ARG A 251 14.62 4.10 -16.70
C ARG A 251 13.76 4.31 -15.46
N PRO A 252 12.43 4.36 -15.60
CA PRO A 252 11.56 4.48 -14.45
C PRO A 252 11.71 3.22 -13.57
N SER A 253 12.07 3.43 -12.31
CA SER A 253 12.21 2.35 -11.32
C SER A 253 10.90 2.02 -10.62
N GLY A 254 9.88 2.88 -10.78
CA GLY A 254 8.56 2.71 -10.20
C GLY A 254 7.59 3.80 -10.63
N VAL A 255 6.33 3.58 -10.33
CA VAL A 255 5.22 4.49 -10.64
C VAL A 255 4.34 4.72 -9.43
N ALA A 256 3.69 5.90 -9.39
CA ALA A 256 2.59 6.19 -8.50
C ALA A 256 1.28 6.27 -9.32
N TYR A 257 0.25 5.61 -8.86
CA TYR A 257 -1.10 5.75 -9.38
C TYR A 257 -1.82 6.84 -8.60
N VAL A 258 -2.02 7.97 -9.22
CA VAL A 258 -2.60 9.17 -8.61
C VAL A 258 -3.93 9.47 -9.26
N ILE A 259 -5.00 9.56 -8.47
CA ILE A 259 -6.32 9.96 -8.96
C ILE A 259 -6.50 11.44 -8.63
N ALA A 260 -6.71 12.27 -9.65
CA ALA A 260 -6.98 13.69 -9.48
C ALA A 260 -8.47 13.95 -9.17
N SER A 261 -8.81 15.17 -8.76
CA SER A 261 -10.18 15.48 -8.33
C SER A 261 -11.23 15.45 -9.45
N ASP A 262 -10.79 15.46 -10.71
CA ASP A 262 -11.64 15.22 -11.89
C ASP A 262 -11.91 13.73 -12.14
N GLY A 263 -11.35 12.84 -11.30
CA GLY A 263 -11.50 11.40 -11.43
C GLY A 263 -10.51 10.75 -12.39
N VAL A 264 -9.62 11.52 -12.99
CA VAL A 264 -8.61 11.03 -13.93
C VAL A 264 -7.48 10.35 -13.21
N LEU A 265 -7.12 9.17 -13.66
CA LEU A 265 -5.98 8.39 -13.20
C LEU A 265 -4.71 8.79 -13.95
N HIS A 266 -3.72 9.21 -13.20
CA HIS A 266 -2.36 9.51 -13.67
C HIS A 266 -1.40 8.38 -13.26
N VAL A 267 -0.58 7.92 -14.19
CA VAL A 267 0.52 7.00 -13.95
C VAL A 267 1.82 7.80 -13.93
N VAL A 268 2.24 8.19 -12.74
CA VAL A 268 3.33 9.15 -12.54
C VAL A 268 4.64 8.41 -12.27
N GLY A 269 5.67 8.71 -13.05
CA GLY A 269 7.02 8.18 -12.82
C GLY A 269 7.64 8.75 -11.55
N LEU A 270 8.10 7.89 -10.63
CA LEU A 270 8.60 8.31 -9.31
C LEU A 270 9.83 9.21 -9.39
N ALA A 271 10.71 8.99 -10.35
CA ALA A 271 11.92 9.79 -10.51
C ALA A 271 11.67 11.17 -11.14
N SER A 272 10.58 11.35 -11.89
CA SER A 272 10.38 12.55 -12.72
C SER A 272 9.12 13.36 -12.39
N GLY A 273 8.16 12.78 -11.68
CA GLY A 273 6.85 13.38 -11.47
C GLY A 273 5.99 13.53 -12.75
N LYS A 274 6.42 12.97 -13.87
CA LYS A 274 5.72 13.07 -15.17
C LYS A 274 4.85 11.86 -15.43
N ASP A 275 3.77 12.06 -16.18
CA ASP A 275 2.98 10.93 -16.67
C ASP A 275 3.82 10.07 -17.62
N LEU A 276 3.80 8.76 -17.36
CA LEU A 276 4.46 7.76 -18.20
C LEU A 276 3.51 7.18 -19.26
N GLN A 277 2.22 7.42 -19.07
CA GLN A 277 1.15 7.04 -19.99
C GLN A 277 0.14 8.17 -20.10
N ARG A 278 -0.70 8.10 -21.13
CA ARG A 278 -1.87 8.99 -21.24
C ARG A 278 -2.76 8.77 -20.01
N PRO A 279 -3.16 9.84 -19.30
CA PRO A 279 -4.13 9.75 -18.21
C PRO A 279 -5.43 9.11 -18.70
N ALA A 280 -6.09 8.37 -17.81
CA ALA A 280 -7.32 7.63 -18.12
C ALA A 280 -8.46 8.07 -17.21
N GLU A 281 -9.66 8.20 -17.73
CA GLU A 281 -10.87 8.37 -16.92
C GLU A 281 -11.09 7.13 -16.07
N PHE A 282 -11.28 7.30 -14.76
CA PHE A 282 -11.45 6.19 -13.83
C PHE A 282 -12.65 6.39 -12.90
N LEU A 283 -12.71 7.49 -12.19
CA LEU A 283 -13.79 7.80 -11.25
C LEU A 283 -14.66 8.96 -11.76
N PRO A 284 -15.89 9.08 -11.30
CA PRO A 284 -16.67 10.30 -11.53
C PRO A 284 -15.95 11.53 -10.96
N PRO A 285 -16.02 12.68 -11.65
CA PRO A 285 -15.39 13.90 -11.19
C PRO A 285 -15.99 14.36 -9.84
N ASN A 286 -15.14 14.97 -9.00
CA ASN A 286 -15.52 15.50 -7.70
C ASN A 286 -16.05 14.48 -6.70
N ALA A 287 -15.93 13.19 -6.97
CA ALA A 287 -16.25 12.15 -6.02
C ALA A 287 -15.30 12.22 -4.81
N LYS A 288 -15.77 11.74 -3.68
CA LYS A 288 -14.91 11.37 -2.54
C LYS A 288 -14.56 9.90 -2.69
N TRP A 289 -13.28 9.57 -2.69
CA TRP A 289 -12.84 8.18 -2.90
C TRP A 289 -11.91 7.69 -1.80
N SER A 290 -11.89 6.36 -1.64
CA SER A 290 -10.93 5.66 -0.79
C SER A 290 -9.56 5.53 -1.47
N ALA A 291 -8.52 5.28 -0.69
CA ALA A 291 -7.18 5.03 -1.22
C ALA A 291 -7.17 3.85 -2.20
N PRO A 292 -6.62 4.04 -3.42
CA PRO A 292 -6.61 3.01 -4.43
C PRO A 292 -5.71 1.84 -4.04
N ILE A 293 -6.05 0.68 -4.55
CA ILE A 293 -5.25 -0.53 -4.41
C ILE A 293 -5.14 -1.24 -5.75
N GLY A 294 -3.93 -1.66 -6.11
CA GLY A 294 -3.69 -2.47 -7.31
C GLY A 294 -3.54 -3.95 -6.95
N VAL A 295 -4.23 -4.82 -7.64
CA VAL A 295 -4.11 -6.27 -7.53
C VAL A 295 -4.08 -6.86 -8.94
N ASN A 296 -3.03 -7.60 -9.27
CA ASN A 296 -2.74 -8.04 -10.63
C ASN A 296 -2.70 -6.84 -11.61
N THR A 297 -3.50 -6.87 -12.66
CA THR A 297 -3.59 -5.81 -13.66
C THR A 297 -4.64 -4.74 -13.35
N MET A 298 -5.41 -4.94 -12.28
CA MET A 298 -6.52 -4.08 -11.93
C MET A 298 -6.17 -3.08 -10.84
N LEU A 299 -6.65 -1.85 -10.98
CA LEU A 299 -6.64 -0.84 -9.91
C LEU A 299 -8.06 -0.60 -9.43
N TYR A 300 -8.22 -0.56 -8.12
CA TYR A 300 -9.53 -0.43 -7.47
C TYR A 300 -9.57 0.81 -6.59
N ALA A 301 -10.74 1.42 -6.50
CA ALA A 301 -11.07 2.45 -5.52
C ALA A 301 -12.56 2.39 -5.19
N ALA A 302 -12.99 3.00 -4.10
CA ALA A 302 -14.42 3.12 -3.78
C ALA A 302 -14.81 4.59 -3.68
N THR A 303 -16.01 4.94 -4.14
CA THR A 303 -16.62 6.25 -3.97
C THR A 303 -17.66 6.22 -2.86
N SER A 304 -17.79 7.31 -2.10
CA SER A 304 -18.70 7.39 -0.96
C SER A 304 -19.29 8.77 -0.73
N GLY A 305 -20.49 8.81 -0.15
CA GLY A 305 -21.18 10.02 0.28
C GLY A 305 -21.82 10.81 -0.86
N THR A 306 -22.00 10.20 -2.02
CA THR A 306 -22.61 10.81 -3.22
C THR A 306 -22.02 12.16 -3.65
N CYS A 307 -20.77 12.43 -3.24
CA CYS A 307 -20.05 13.65 -3.57
C CYS A 307 -19.88 13.81 -5.08
N GLY A 308 -20.11 15.02 -5.59
CA GLY A 308 -20.07 15.31 -7.02
C GLY A 308 -21.16 14.60 -7.85
N GLY A 309 -22.19 14.04 -7.20
CA GLY A 309 -23.21 13.22 -7.85
C GLY A 309 -22.74 11.79 -8.19
N ALA A 310 -21.55 11.39 -7.71
CA ALA A 310 -21.04 10.04 -7.89
C ALA A 310 -21.85 9.03 -7.06
N PRO A 311 -22.18 7.84 -7.57
CA PRO A 311 -22.82 6.81 -6.77
C PRO A 311 -21.85 6.28 -5.70
N ASP A 312 -22.38 5.80 -4.58
CA ASP A 312 -21.64 4.97 -3.65
C ASP A 312 -21.36 3.62 -4.32
N ALA A 313 -20.08 3.34 -4.62
CA ALA A 313 -19.69 2.22 -5.47
C ALA A 313 -18.26 1.78 -5.25
N VAL A 314 -17.95 0.54 -5.62
CA VAL A 314 -16.59 0.04 -5.86
C VAL A 314 -16.33 0.09 -7.36
N TRP A 315 -15.16 0.60 -7.73
CA TRP A 315 -14.72 0.77 -9.11
C TRP A 315 -13.44 -0.01 -9.36
N ALA A 316 -13.30 -0.55 -10.56
CA ALA A 316 -12.07 -1.20 -11.01
C ALA A 316 -11.75 -0.79 -12.45
N ILE A 317 -10.48 -0.50 -12.73
CA ILE A 317 -9.95 -0.22 -14.06
C ILE A 317 -8.89 -1.26 -14.42
N ASP A 318 -8.99 -1.85 -15.61
CA ASP A 318 -7.97 -2.75 -16.12
C ASP A 318 -6.84 -1.94 -16.78
N LEU A 319 -5.68 -1.97 -16.15
CA LEU A 319 -4.50 -1.24 -16.62
C LEU A 319 -3.75 -1.97 -17.74
N ASP A 320 -4.02 -3.27 -17.94
CA ASP A 320 -3.39 -4.10 -18.96
C ASP A 320 -3.99 -3.87 -20.35
N SER A 321 -5.29 -3.65 -20.39
CA SER A 321 -5.99 -3.35 -21.65
C SER A 321 -5.68 -1.94 -22.15
N ASP A 322 -5.39 -1.78 -23.44
CA ASP A 322 -5.21 -0.47 -24.07
C ASP A 322 -6.47 0.41 -23.93
N ALA A 323 -7.65 -0.20 -23.98
CA ALA A 323 -8.92 0.49 -23.78
C ALA A 323 -9.21 0.89 -22.34
N LYS A 324 -8.46 0.35 -21.36
CA LYS A 324 -8.61 0.60 -19.92
C LYS A 324 -10.08 0.56 -19.47
N PRO A 325 -10.78 -0.56 -19.67
CA PRO A 325 -12.19 -0.64 -19.33
C PRO A 325 -12.38 -0.47 -17.82
N VAL A 326 -13.42 0.28 -17.48
CA VAL A 326 -13.83 0.52 -16.10
C VAL A 326 -15.13 -0.24 -15.81
N VAL A 327 -15.13 -0.99 -14.72
CA VAL A 327 -16.32 -1.66 -14.18
C VAL A 327 -16.64 -1.12 -12.81
N SER A 328 -17.91 -1.19 -12.38
CA SER A 328 -18.33 -0.74 -11.07
C SER A 328 -19.45 -1.60 -10.49
N TRP A 329 -19.42 -1.74 -9.17
CA TRP A 329 -20.51 -2.27 -8.38
C TRP A 329 -21.07 -1.16 -7.49
N LYS A 330 -22.36 -0.84 -7.67
CA LYS A 330 -23.06 0.19 -6.89
C LYS A 330 -23.69 -0.44 -5.66
N THR A 331 -23.57 0.20 -4.51
CA THR A 331 -24.18 -0.31 -3.26
C THR A 331 -25.70 -0.27 -3.31
N ASN A 332 -26.28 0.72 -3.99
CA ASN A 332 -27.72 1.00 -4.02
C ASN A 332 -28.36 1.02 -2.62
N GLY A 333 -27.60 1.45 -1.62
CA GLY A 333 -28.01 1.42 -0.23
C GLY A 333 -27.23 2.39 0.63
N GLY A 334 -26.21 1.91 1.35
CA GLY A 334 -25.36 2.75 2.19
C GLY A 334 -24.06 3.16 1.49
N PRO A 335 -23.29 4.12 2.06
CA PRO A 335 -21.99 4.51 1.54
C PRO A 335 -20.95 3.39 1.73
N VAL A 336 -19.97 3.31 0.84
CA VAL A 336 -18.80 2.47 1.11
C VAL A 336 -17.98 3.12 2.22
N VAL A 337 -17.66 2.37 3.25
CA VAL A 337 -16.95 2.84 4.45
C VAL A 337 -15.48 2.42 4.38
N GLY A 338 -14.58 3.37 4.61
CA GLY A 338 -13.14 3.13 4.62
C GLY A 338 -12.59 2.69 3.26
N ALA A 339 -11.48 1.98 3.29
CA ALA A 339 -10.86 1.41 2.09
C ALA A 339 -11.29 -0.06 1.91
N ILE A 340 -11.32 -0.50 0.66
CA ILE A 340 -11.53 -1.91 0.31
C ILE A 340 -10.29 -2.75 0.66
N ALA A 341 -10.48 -4.02 0.96
CA ALA A 341 -9.43 -4.98 1.26
C ALA A 341 -9.53 -6.23 0.38
N PHE A 342 -8.46 -7.03 0.39
CA PHE A 342 -8.41 -8.30 -0.32
C PHE A 342 -8.05 -9.42 0.64
N THR A 343 -8.73 -10.54 0.49
CA THR A 343 -8.36 -11.81 1.10
C THR A 343 -7.11 -12.39 0.45
N THR A 344 -6.50 -13.38 1.05
CA THR A 344 -5.29 -14.01 0.49
C THR A 344 -5.56 -14.80 -0.80
N ASP A 345 -6.79 -15.23 -1.04
CA ASP A 345 -7.23 -15.85 -2.30
C ASP A 345 -7.62 -14.85 -3.41
N GLY A 346 -7.61 -13.55 -3.09
CA GLY A 346 -7.89 -12.48 -4.05
C GLY A 346 -9.35 -12.03 -4.13
N THR A 347 -10.20 -12.46 -3.22
CA THR A 347 -11.57 -11.94 -3.14
C THR A 347 -11.56 -10.51 -2.60
N LEU A 348 -12.28 -9.60 -3.27
CA LEU A 348 -12.41 -8.22 -2.84
C LEU A 348 -13.49 -8.10 -1.76
N ILE A 349 -13.14 -7.48 -0.65
CA ILE A 349 -14.06 -7.22 0.47
C ILE A 349 -14.28 -5.71 0.62
N ALA A 350 -15.54 -5.32 0.74
CA ALA A 350 -15.93 -3.94 1.04
C ALA A 350 -16.95 -3.89 2.18
N THR A 351 -16.91 -2.82 2.96
CA THR A 351 -17.90 -2.53 3.99
C THR A 351 -18.85 -1.46 3.49
N VAL A 352 -20.13 -1.68 3.66
CA VAL A 352 -21.21 -0.75 3.35
C VAL A 352 -21.81 -0.26 4.66
N GLY A 353 -21.85 1.05 4.84
CA GLY A 353 -22.37 1.69 6.04
C GLY A 353 -23.90 1.78 6.09
N PRO A 354 -24.43 2.60 7.02
CA PRO A 354 -25.87 2.75 7.20
C PRO A 354 -26.52 3.38 5.99
N GLY A 355 -27.74 2.94 5.70
CA GLY A 355 -28.55 3.43 4.58
C GLY A 355 -29.82 2.61 4.42
N GLN A 356 -30.57 2.90 3.37
CA GLN A 356 -31.72 2.12 2.97
C GLN A 356 -31.42 1.40 1.66
N ALA A 357 -31.40 0.08 1.69
CA ALA A 357 -31.17 -0.74 0.51
C ALA A 357 -32.39 -0.67 -0.43
N ASN A 358 -32.14 -0.41 -1.71
CA ASN A 358 -33.15 -0.42 -2.77
C ASN A 358 -32.96 -1.65 -3.64
N GLY A 359 -33.99 -2.48 -3.78
CA GLY A 359 -33.90 -3.74 -4.53
C GLY A 359 -32.80 -4.65 -3.95
N ASP A 360 -31.86 -5.07 -4.80
CA ASP A 360 -30.72 -5.90 -4.41
C ASP A 360 -29.58 -5.11 -3.73
N GLY A 361 -29.80 -3.83 -3.44
CA GLY A 361 -28.81 -2.96 -2.78
C GLY A 361 -28.39 -3.48 -1.41
N LYS A 362 -27.28 -2.94 -0.91
CA LYS A 362 -26.72 -3.31 0.39
C LYS A 362 -26.55 -2.08 1.27
N ALA A 363 -26.94 -2.23 2.53
CA ALA A 363 -26.70 -1.27 3.61
C ALA A 363 -26.37 -2.05 4.88
N ASN A 364 -25.60 -1.48 5.79
CA ASN A 364 -25.12 -2.16 7.00
C ASN A 364 -24.58 -3.56 6.69
N ALA A 365 -23.68 -3.66 5.71
CA ALA A 365 -23.26 -4.93 5.14
C ALA A 365 -21.74 -5.01 4.94
N ILE A 366 -21.21 -6.21 4.95
CA ILE A 366 -19.89 -6.54 4.42
C ILE A 366 -20.13 -7.41 3.19
N VAL A 367 -19.49 -7.06 2.07
CA VAL A 367 -19.71 -7.72 0.78
C VAL A 367 -18.41 -8.29 0.23
N ALA A 368 -18.51 -9.44 -0.40
CA ALA A 368 -17.46 -10.09 -1.18
C ALA A 368 -17.78 -9.93 -2.67
N LEU A 369 -16.85 -9.37 -3.43
CA LEU A 369 -16.99 -9.13 -4.85
C LEU A 369 -15.96 -9.92 -5.65
N ASP A 370 -16.35 -10.34 -6.84
CA ASP A 370 -15.41 -10.88 -7.82
C ASP A 370 -14.42 -9.77 -8.25
N PRO A 371 -13.11 -9.98 -8.18
CA PRO A 371 -12.14 -8.93 -8.45
C PRO A 371 -12.13 -8.44 -9.90
N LYS A 372 -12.53 -9.25 -10.89
CA LYS A 372 -12.52 -8.87 -12.29
C LYS A 372 -13.81 -8.19 -12.74
N THR A 373 -14.93 -8.74 -12.31
CA THR A 373 -16.26 -8.33 -12.78
C THR A 373 -16.98 -7.42 -11.80
N LEU A 374 -16.53 -7.35 -10.55
CA LEU A 374 -17.18 -6.74 -9.41
C LEU A 374 -18.60 -7.29 -9.13
N GLN A 375 -18.92 -8.49 -9.62
CA GLN A 375 -20.16 -9.16 -9.29
C GLN A 375 -20.17 -9.56 -7.80
N LEU A 376 -21.31 -9.37 -7.14
CA LEU A 376 -21.50 -9.79 -5.76
C LEU A 376 -21.44 -11.32 -5.67
N LYS A 377 -20.50 -11.83 -4.87
CA LYS A 377 -20.31 -13.26 -4.61
C LYS A 377 -21.02 -13.69 -3.32
N ASP A 378 -20.88 -12.88 -2.27
CA ASP A 378 -21.38 -13.18 -0.94
C ASP A 378 -21.54 -11.90 -0.14
N TRP A 379 -22.31 -11.94 0.95
CA TRP A 379 -22.49 -10.79 1.84
C TRP A 379 -22.85 -11.22 3.26
N PHE A 380 -22.60 -10.34 4.19
CA PHE A 380 -23.13 -10.36 5.53
C PHE A 380 -23.94 -9.09 5.75
N THR A 381 -25.07 -9.19 6.41
CA THR A 381 -25.85 -8.02 6.84
C THR A 381 -26.46 -8.27 8.21
N GLN A 382 -26.46 -7.23 9.02
CA GLN A 382 -27.15 -7.21 10.31
C GLN A 382 -27.78 -5.84 10.47
N PRO A 383 -29.13 -5.74 10.56
CA PRO A 383 -29.83 -4.45 10.54
C PRO A 383 -29.36 -3.46 11.61
N ASP A 384 -28.98 -3.94 12.78
CA ASP A 384 -28.55 -3.12 13.91
C ASP A 384 -27.03 -2.83 13.91
N ALA A 385 -26.28 -3.33 12.93
CA ALA A 385 -24.85 -3.12 12.82
C ALA A 385 -24.52 -1.94 11.90
N GLU A 386 -24.56 -0.71 12.42
CA GLU A 386 -24.09 0.47 11.69
C GLU A 386 -22.55 0.39 11.55
N PHE A 387 -22.07 -0.14 10.43
CA PHE A 387 -20.63 -0.21 10.18
C PHE A 387 -20.03 1.17 9.95
N VAL A 388 -18.90 1.43 10.62
CA VAL A 388 -18.18 2.71 10.55
C VAL A 388 -16.72 2.56 10.14
N THR A 389 -16.20 1.32 10.05
CA THR A 389 -14.84 1.05 9.56
C THR A 389 -14.86 0.22 8.29
N GLY A 390 -13.86 0.42 7.43
CA GLY A 390 -13.55 -0.50 6.34
C GLY A 390 -13.14 -1.89 6.88
N PRO A 391 -13.08 -2.91 6.00
CA PRO A 391 -12.68 -4.25 6.37
C PRO A 391 -11.16 -4.31 6.63
N THR A 392 -10.77 -5.09 7.61
CA THR A 392 -9.39 -5.50 7.86
C THR A 392 -9.33 -7.03 7.82
N ILE A 393 -8.43 -7.58 7.02
CA ILE A 393 -8.30 -9.04 6.87
C ILE A 393 -7.16 -9.53 7.75
N ILE A 394 -7.44 -10.56 8.54
CA ILE A 394 -6.49 -11.14 9.48
C ILE A 394 -6.35 -12.62 9.15
N ARG A 395 -5.11 -13.06 9.00
CA ARG A 395 -4.81 -14.48 8.82
C ARG A 395 -4.79 -15.17 10.18
N GLN A 396 -5.69 -16.11 10.39
CA GLN A 396 -5.78 -16.90 11.63
C GLN A 396 -5.84 -18.39 11.28
N ASN A 397 -4.79 -19.16 11.65
CA ASN A 397 -4.72 -20.61 11.41
C ASN A 397 -5.11 -21.00 9.96
N ASP A 398 -4.44 -20.38 8.99
CA ASP A 398 -4.65 -20.57 7.54
C ASP A 398 -6.02 -20.18 6.97
N LYS A 399 -6.87 -19.52 7.77
CA LYS A 399 -8.12 -18.91 7.32
C LYS A 399 -8.02 -17.38 7.34
N ASP A 400 -8.68 -16.74 6.41
CA ASP A 400 -8.86 -15.29 6.42
C ASP A 400 -10.12 -14.94 7.21
N VAL A 401 -9.95 -14.06 8.17
CA VAL A 401 -11.02 -13.50 9.00
C VAL A 401 -11.18 -12.04 8.66
N VAL A 402 -12.39 -11.63 8.30
CA VAL A 402 -12.75 -10.23 8.08
C VAL A 402 -13.17 -9.61 9.39
N ALA A 403 -12.52 -8.52 9.77
CA ALA A 403 -12.87 -7.71 10.93
C ALA A 403 -13.40 -6.34 10.51
N ALA A 404 -14.50 -5.88 11.09
CA ALA A 404 -15.02 -4.53 10.94
C ALA A 404 -15.71 -4.08 12.22
N ALA A 405 -15.70 -2.76 12.48
CA ALA A 405 -16.34 -2.20 13.67
C ALA A 405 -17.63 -1.48 13.33
N THR A 406 -18.56 -1.54 14.27
CA THR A 406 -19.82 -0.83 14.27
C THR A 406 -19.75 0.44 15.13
N LYS A 407 -20.67 1.33 14.95
CA LYS A 407 -20.74 2.64 15.61
C LYS A 407 -20.78 2.54 17.15
N ASP A 408 -21.37 1.48 17.68
CA ASP A 408 -21.40 1.20 19.12
C ASP A 408 -20.11 0.57 19.66
N GLY A 409 -19.07 0.46 18.82
CA GLY A 409 -17.77 -0.06 19.19
C GLY A 409 -17.65 -1.59 19.23
N ARG A 410 -18.66 -2.32 18.75
CA ARG A 410 -18.49 -3.77 18.57
C ARG A 410 -17.55 -4.04 17.39
N VAL A 411 -16.69 -5.03 17.52
CA VAL A 411 -15.93 -5.61 16.42
C VAL A 411 -16.55 -6.94 16.04
N LEU A 412 -16.98 -7.05 14.78
CA LEU A 412 -17.50 -8.29 14.22
C LEU A 412 -16.38 -9.02 13.46
N LEU A 413 -16.34 -10.32 13.63
CA LEU A 413 -15.46 -11.24 12.91
C LEU A 413 -16.30 -12.11 11.97
N LEU A 414 -15.91 -12.21 10.73
CA LEU A 414 -16.58 -13.05 9.72
C LEU A 414 -15.57 -14.00 9.07
N ASP A 415 -16.02 -15.19 8.70
CA ASP A 415 -15.27 -16.08 7.82
C ASP A 415 -15.25 -15.48 6.41
N ALA A 416 -14.07 -15.19 5.87
CA ALA A 416 -13.94 -14.62 4.53
C ALA A 416 -14.43 -15.56 3.41
N SER A 417 -14.46 -16.86 3.67
CA SER A 417 -14.93 -17.87 2.72
C SER A 417 -16.45 -18.03 2.67
N SER A 418 -17.15 -17.54 3.73
CA SER A 418 -18.61 -17.61 3.84
C SER A 418 -19.10 -16.51 4.77
N LEU A 419 -19.33 -15.32 4.20
CA LEU A 419 -19.75 -14.15 4.95
C LEU A 419 -21.13 -14.36 5.57
N GLY A 420 -21.16 -14.43 6.91
CA GLY A 420 -22.41 -14.58 7.66
C GLY A 420 -23.09 -15.95 7.56
N GLY A 421 -22.42 -16.96 7.01
CA GLY A 421 -22.97 -18.32 6.89
C GLY A 421 -24.17 -18.40 5.95
N ALA A 422 -24.94 -19.46 6.04
CA ALA A 422 -26.05 -19.73 5.12
C ALA A 422 -27.20 -18.70 5.16
N ASN A 423 -27.34 -17.96 6.25
CA ASN A 423 -28.36 -16.92 6.43
C ASN A 423 -27.81 -15.49 6.19
N HIS A 424 -26.55 -15.34 5.84
CA HIS A 424 -25.85 -14.07 5.65
C HIS A 424 -25.95 -13.10 6.86
N ALA A 425 -26.19 -13.60 8.06
CA ALA A 425 -26.45 -12.77 9.25
C ALA A 425 -25.72 -13.27 10.52
N THR A 426 -25.01 -14.40 10.45
CA THR A 426 -24.32 -14.99 11.60
C THR A 426 -22.82 -14.71 11.54
N PRO A 427 -22.26 -13.83 12.39
CA PRO A 427 -20.81 -13.64 12.46
C PRO A 427 -20.14 -14.82 13.17
N LEU A 428 -18.84 -15.03 12.94
CA LEU A 428 -18.04 -15.95 13.76
C LEU A 428 -18.02 -15.49 15.21
N HIS A 429 -17.86 -14.18 15.43
CA HIS A 429 -17.84 -13.57 16.74
C HIS A 429 -18.24 -12.10 16.66
N ALA A 430 -18.87 -11.60 17.70
CA ALA A 430 -19.10 -10.19 17.94
C ALA A 430 -18.59 -9.84 19.33
N SER A 431 -17.69 -8.87 19.43
CA SER A 431 -17.23 -8.39 20.73
C SER A 431 -18.36 -7.72 21.51
N LYS A 432 -18.16 -7.51 22.80
CA LYS A 432 -19.03 -6.58 23.55
C LYS A 432 -18.82 -5.17 23.00
N PRO A 433 -19.85 -4.30 23.09
CA PRO A 433 -19.69 -2.90 22.75
C PRO A 433 -18.64 -2.25 23.65
N PHE A 434 -17.72 -1.50 23.07
CA PHE A 434 -16.84 -0.63 23.84
C PHE A 434 -17.59 0.68 24.14
N ILE A 435 -18.39 0.64 25.18
CA ILE A 435 -19.13 1.80 25.69
C ILE A 435 -18.28 2.45 26.80
N GLY A 436 -17.16 3.04 26.42
CA GLY A 436 -16.47 3.97 27.32
C GLY A 436 -17.19 5.31 27.40
N ALA A 437 -16.79 6.21 28.29
CA ALA A 437 -17.39 7.54 28.50
C ALA A 437 -17.44 8.43 27.23
N GLY A 438 -16.98 7.96 26.08
CA GLY A 438 -17.01 8.60 24.78
C GLY A 438 -17.54 7.76 23.63
N GLY A 439 -17.87 6.53 23.84
CA GLY A 439 -18.74 5.53 23.16
C GLY A 439 -18.79 5.46 21.64
N SER A 440 -17.90 6.04 20.86
CA SER A 440 -17.92 5.90 19.40
C SER A 440 -16.54 5.62 18.84
N VAL A 441 -16.49 4.83 17.76
CA VAL A 441 -15.30 4.60 16.97
C VAL A 441 -14.87 5.91 16.30
N SER A 442 -13.60 6.24 16.36
CA SER A 442 -13.03 7.48 15.85
C SER A 442 -12.41 7.33 14.46
N GLY A 443 -11.73 6.23 14.20
CA GLY A 443 -11.03 5.99 12.95
C GLY A 443 -11.94 5.37 11.87
N SER A 444 -11.51 5.43 10.61
CA SER A 444 -12.21 4.80 9.47
C SER A 444 -11.78 3.36 9.21
N ALA A 445 -10.87 2.82 10.02
CA ALA A 445 -10.37 1.45 9.89
C ALA A 445 -9.81 0.93 11.22
N LEU A 446 -9.78 -0.39 11.33
CA LEU A 446 -9.03 -1.11 12.35
C LEU A 446 -7.56 -1.21 11.94
N ALA A 447 -6.71 -1.52 12.92
CA ALA A 447 -5.38 -2.04 12.64
C ALA A 447 -5.24 -3.44 13.25
N ALA A 448 -4.42 -4.30 12.64
CA ALA A 448 -4.26 -5.66 13.11
C ALA A 448 -2.80 -6.13 12.96
N TRP A 449 -2.34 -6.95 13.88
CA TRP A 449 -1.00 -7.52 13.82
C TRP A 449 -0.94 -8.88 14.53
N GLN A 450 0.06 -9.66 14.18
CA GLN A 450 0.32 -10.94 14.82
C GLN A 450 1.60 -10.84 15.64
N GLN A 451 1.49 -11.16 16.91
CA GLN A 451 2.65 -11.26 17.79
C GLN A 451 3.50 -12.46 17.38
N SER A 452 4.82 -12.31 17.33
CA SER A 452 5.73 -13.44 17.10
C SER A 452 5.53 -14.51 18.16
N ASN A 453 5.13 -15.70 17.72
CA ASN A 453 4.78 -16.84 18.61
C ASN A 453 3.65 -16.54 19.63
N GLY A 454 2.75 -15.64 19.30
CA GLY A 454 1.63 -15.21 20.15
C GLY A 454 0.33 -15.03 19.39
N PRO A 455 -0.69 -14.46 20.06
CA PRO A 455 -1.99 -14.21 19.44
C PRO A 455 -1.91 -13.10 18.38
N SER A 456 -2.92 -13.07 17.51
CA SER A 456 -3.22 -11.90 16.71
C SER A 456 -3.95 -10.84 17.54
N TRP A 457 -3.77 -9.58 17.17
CA TRP A 457 -4.35 -8.43 17.86
C TRP A 457 -5.12 -7.57 16.89
N ILE A 458 -6.20 -6.97 17.36
CA ILE A 458 -6.97 -5.95 16.66
C ILE A 458 -6.97 -4.68 17.50
N LEU A 459 -6.67 -3.55 16.86
CA LEU A 459 -6.69 -2.25 17.50
C LEU A 459 -7.90 -1.46 16.98
N LEU A 460 -8.76 -1.08 17.90
CA LEU A 460 -9.98 -0.31 17.66
C LEU A 460 -9.75 1.14 18.12
N PRO A 461 -9.72 2.13 17.21
CA PRO A 461 -9.65 3.52 17.61
C PRO A 461 -11.01 4.00 18.14
N LEU A 462 -11.03 4.39 19.40
CA LEU A 462 -12.17 4.94 20.12
C LEU A 462 -12.06 6.46 20.21
N LYS A 463 -13.14 7.14 20.57
CA LYS A 463 -13.16 8.61 20.65
C LYS A 463 -12.14 9.20 21.62
N ASP A 464 -11.81 8.48 22.68
CA ASP A 464 -10.88 8.90 23.75
C ASP A 464 -9.57 8.11 23.80
N GLY A 465 -9.41 7.08 22.95
CA GLY A 465 -8.22 6.25 23.00
C GLY A 465 -8.25 5.08 22.05
N ILE A 466 -7.56 4.01 22.42
CA ILE A 466 -7.45 2.78 21.64
C ILE A 466 -7.77 1.59 22.53
N ALA A 467 -8.62 0.70 22.05
CA ALA A 467 -8.82 -0.62 22.64
C ALA A 467 -8.06 -1.67 21.82
N ALA A 468 -7.29 -2.50 22.48
CA ALA A 468 -6.60 -3.66 21.92
C ALA A 468 -7.32 -4.94 22.31
N LEU A 469 -7.65 -5.74 21.31
CA LEU A 469 -8.35 -7.01 21.44
C LEU A 469 -7.43 -8.14 21.01
N LYS A 470 -7.41 -9.21 21.76
CA LYS A 470 -6.74 -10.46 21.38
C LYS A 470 -7.68 -11.33 20.58
N LEU A 471 -7.20 -11.80 19.44
CA LEU A 471 -7.87 -12.81 18.66
C LEU A 471 -7.41 -14.19 19.17
N SER A 472 -8.30 -14.97 19.70
CA SER A 472 -8.06 -16.31 20.24
C SER A 472 -8.92 -17.36 19.55
N GLY A 473 -8.59 -18.63 19.76
CA GLY A 473 -9.31 -19.75 19.16
C GLY A 473 -8.88 -20.09 17.74
N SER A 474 -9.58 -21.05 17.14
CA SER A 474 -9.32 -21.55 15.80
C SER A 474 -10.60 -22.04 15.12
N GLY A 475 -10.62 -22.02 13.78
CA GLY A 475 -11.79 -22.42 13.01
C GLY A 475 -13.00 -21.56 13.33
N ASP A 476 -14.14 -22.19 13.60
CA ASP A 476 -15.39 -21.50 13.92
C ASP A 476 -15.48 -21.04 15.39
N ALA A 477 -14.50 -21.41 16.23
CA ALA A 477 -14.40 -21.01 17.63
C ALA A 477 -13.49 -19.78 17.84
N VAL A 478 -13.36 -18.93 16.83
CA VAL A 478 -12.60 -17.68 16.94
C VAL A 478 -13.35 -16.69 17.82
N SER A 479 -12.64 -16.05 18.74
CA SER A 479 -13.22 -15.07 19.66
C SER A 479 -12.29 -13.88 19.91
N LEU A 480 -12.83 -12.78 20.40
CA LEU A 480 -12.11 -11.58 20.82
C LEU A 480 -12.14 -11.46 22.34
N GLU A 481 -10.96 -11.35 22.92
CA GLU A 481 -10.77 -11.09 24.34
C GLU A 481 -10.24 -9.66 24.55
N SER A 482 -10.65 -8.99 25.61
CA SER A 482 -10.09 -7.70 25.98
C SER A 482 -8.61 -7.85 26.31
N GLY A 483 -7.77 -7.02 25.73
CA GLY A 483 -6.35 -6.91 26.03
C GLY A 483 -6.05 -5.71 26.93
N TRP A 484 -5.79 -4.56 26.31
CA TRP A 484 -5.52 -3.31 27.01
C TRP A 484 -6.27 -2.14 26.38
N GLU A 485 -6.43 -1.07 27.12
CA GLU A 485 -7.04 0.19 26.66
C GLU A 485 -6.16 1.37 27.03
N SER A 486 -6.12 2.40 26.17
CA SER A 486 -5.58 3.72 26.47
C SER A 486 -6.70 4.76 26.42
N HIS A 487 -6.62 5.82 27.22
CA HIS A 487 -7.59 6.90 27.28
C HIS A 487 -6.94 8.28 27.16
N ASP A 488 -5.75 8.34 26.61
CA ASP A 488 -4.92 9.54 26.50
C ASP A 488 -4.71 10.01 25.05
N VAL A 489 -5.45 9.40 24.09
CA VAL A 489 -5.37 9.72 22.66
C VAL A 489 -6.75 10.16 22.15
N PRO A 490 -7.12 11.42 22.33
CA PRO A 490 -8.45 11.88 21.91
C PRO A 490 -8.62 11.87 20.39
N SER A 491 -9.71 11.26 19.93
CA SER A 491 -10.08 11.15 18.50
C SER A 491 -8.91 10.64 17.65
N PRO A 492 -8.37 9.45 17.96
CA PRO A 492 -7.22 8.91 17.23
C PRO A 492 -7.56 8.62 15.77
N ALA A 493 -6.56 8.81 14.91
CA ALA A 493 -6.55 8.20 13.60
C ALA A 493 -6.44 6.67 13.72
N THR A 494 -6.65 5.95 12.61
CA THR A 494 -6.31 4.52 12.53
C THR A 494 -4.87 4.30 12.99
N PRO A 495 -4.62 3.48 14.01
CA PRO A 495 -3.27 3.21 14.49
C PRO A 495 -2.41 2.52 13.44
N LEU A 496 -1.10 2.62 13.57
CA LEU A 496 -0.17 1.79 12.82
C LEU A 496 0.72 0.99 13.76
N ILE A 497 1.15 -0.17 13.29
CA ILE A 497 2.01 -1.07 14.07
C ILE A 497 3.33 -1.26 13.33
N VAL A 498 4.45 -1.05 14.03
CA VAL A 498 5.79 -1.32 13.52
C VAL A 498 6.52 -2.21 14.51
N ASN A 499 6.80 -3.44 14.10
CA ASN A 499 7.59 -4.39 14.90
C ASN A 499 7.12 -4.49 16.37
N GLY A 500 5.80 -4.58 16.57
CA GLY A 500 5.16 -4.69 17.91
C GLY A 500 4.97 -3.38 18.68
N VAL A 501 5.40 -2.24 18.13
CA VAL A 501 5.09 -0.92 18.66
C VAL A 501 3.83 -0.37 18.00
N VAL A 502 2.87 0.05 18.77
CA VAL A 502 1.64 0.71 18.31
C VAL A 502 1.82 2.21 18.35
N PHE A 503 1.73 2.85 17.20
CA PHE A 503 1.69 4.30 17.08
C PHE A 503 0.26 4.79 16.93
N ALA A 504 -0.13 5.70 17.82
CA ALA A 504 -1.46 6.29 17.88
C ALA A 504 -1.36 7.81 17.72
N LEU A 505 -2.09 8.35 16.75
CA LEU A 505 -2.10 9.78 16.45
C LEU A 505 -3.40 10.41 16.92
N ALA A 506 -3.33 11.23 17.97
CA ALA A 506 -4.39 12.17 18.29
C ALA A 506 -4.44 13.27 17.22
N LEU A 507 -5.60 13.44 16.54
CA LEU A 507 -5.70 14.38 15.41
C LEU A 507 -5.66 15.86 15.85
N GLY A 508 -5.94 16.12 17.11
CA GLY A 508 -6.18 17.47 17.61
C GLY A 508 -7.61 17.95 17.33
N THR A 509 -8.03 18.96 18.02
CA THR A 509 -9.38 19.55 17.88
C THR A 509 -9.28 21.06 17.80
N GLN A 510 -10.14 21.65 16.97
CA GLN A 510 -10.34 23.09 16.96
C GLN A 510 -11.69 23.38 17.63
N ALA A 511 -11.64 24.02 18.77
CA ALA A 511 -12.83 24.47 19.46
C ALA A 511 -13.12 25.96 19.14
N THR A 512 -14.33 26.40 19.43
CA THR A 512 -14.73 27.82 19.31
C THR A 512 -13.91 28.75 20.21
N THR A 513 -13.37 28.21 21.30
CA THR A 513 -12.44 28.93 22.19
C THR A 513 -11.05 28.33 22.13
N PRO A 514 -9.97 29.15 21.97
CA PRO A 514 -8.60 28.65 21.90
C PRO A 514 -8.18 27.74 23.07
N ALA A 515 -8.67 28.04 24.27
CA ALA A 515 -8.38 27.25 25.48
C ALA A 515 -8.87 25.80 25.43
N ARG A 516 -9.85 25.49 24.57
CA ARG A 516 -10.38 24.12 24.37
C ARG A 516 -9.85 23.45 23.12
N SER A 517 -9.04 24.12 22.33
CA SER A 517 -8.38 23.55 21.16
C SER A 517 -7.20 22.69 21.60
N SER A 518 -7.04 21.52 20.99
CA SER A 518 -5.89 20.66 21.21
C SER A 518 -5.07 20.51 19.93
N ARG A 519 -3.76 20.34 20.07
CA ARG A 519 -2.85 20.04 18.97
C ARG A 519 -2.81 18.55 18.73
N ALA A 520 -2.37 18.16 17.53
CA ALA A 520 -2.05 16.77 17.26
C ALA A 520 -0.89 16.29 18.14
N ALA A 521 -0.98 15.05 18.58
CA ALA A 521 0.08 14.37 19.35
C ALA A 521 0.22 12.92 18.90
N LEU A 522 1.45 12.48 18.73
CA LEU A 522 1.78 11.09 18.41
C LEU A 522 2.23 10.37 19.68
N HIS A 523 1.67 9.22 19.93
CA HIS A 523 1.98 8.35 21.07
C HIS A 523 2.48 7.00 20.56
N ALA A 524 3.37 6.36 21.30
CA ALA A 524 3.85 5.01 21.03
C ALA A 524 3.63 4.12 22.25
N TYR A 525 3.07 2.94 22.02
CA TYR A 525 2.76 1.95 23.05
C TYR A 525 3.41 0.61 22.74
N ASP A 526 3.73 -0.14 23.77
CA ASP A 526 4.00 -1.57 23.64
C ASP A 526 2.69 -2.27 23.22
N GLY A 527 2.69 -2.90 22.05
CA GLY A 527 1.49 -3.49 21.46
C GLY A 527 0.89 -4.64 22.25
N VAL A 528 1.65 -5.27 23.15
CA VAL A 528 1.20 -6.39 23.98
C VAL A 528 0.64 -5.91 25.32
N THR A 529 1.31 -4.94 25.96
CA THR A 529 1.01 -4.52 27.32
C THR A 529 0.22 -3.22 27.41
N GLY A 530 0.17 -2.42 26.33
CA GLY A 530 -0.43 -1.09 26.32
C GLY A 530 0.40 -0.04 27.09
N LYS A 531 1.59 -0.38 27.56
CA LYS A 531 2.47 0.58 28.23
C LYS A 531 2.92 1.66 27.25
N GLN A 532 2.73 2.92 27.60
CA GLN A 532 3.27 4.03 26.82
C GLN A 532 4.80 4.02 26.87
N LEU A 533 5.41 4.01 25.69
CA LEU A 533 6.87 4.02 25.50
C LEU A 533 7.38 5.43 25.22
N TRP A 534 6.62 6.21 24.44
CA TRP A 534 7.03 7.52 23.98
C TRP A 534 5.83 8.40 23.57
N THR A 535 6.03 9.70 23.56
CA THR A 535 5.09 10.68 23.00
C THR A 535 5.82 11.85 22.36
N SER A 536 5.25 12.39 21.27
CA SER A 536 5.74 13.62 20.65
C SER A 536 5.52 14.88 21.51
N GLY A 537 4.71 14.78 22.55
CA GLY A 537 4.33 15.93 23.37
C GLY A 537 3.76 17.06 22.50
N GLN A 538 4.37 18.22 22.58
CA GLN A 538 3.94 19.44 21.86
C GLN A 538 4.76 19.74 20.60
N ALA A 539 5.48 18.79 20.04
CA ALA A 539 6.33 19.01 18.86
C ALA A 539 5.52 19.45 17.62
N MET A 540 4.26 18.99 17.49
CA MET A 540 3.36 19.39 16.42
C MET A 540 2.54 20.63 16.80
N THR A 541 2.35 21.56 15.85
CA THR A 541 1.77 22.89 16.15
C THR A 541 0.33 23.07 15.69
N GLY A 542 -0.28 22.06 15.06
CA GLY A 542 -1.63 22.16 14.50
C GLY A 542 -2.43 20.89 14.65
N MET A 543 -3.41 20.72 13.77
CA MET A 543 -4.22 19.52 13.66
C MET A 543 -3.68 18.62 12.54
N ALA A 544 -3.63 17.32 12.78
CA ALA A 544 -3.29 16.35 11.76
C ALA A 544 -4.46 16.15 10.77
N SER A 545 -4.14 15.77 9.54
CA SER A 545 -5.13 15.29 8.58
C SER A 545 -5.61 13.90 8.96
N PRO A 546 -6.91 13.59 8.81
CA PRO A 546 -7.38 12.22 8.94
C PRO A 546 -6.63 11.27 7.98
N GLY A 547 -6.23 10.12 8.48
CA GLY A 547 -5.53 9.11 7.69
C GLY A 547 -4.15 9.50 7.19
N SER A 548 -3.44 10.43 7.85
CA SER A 548 -2.13 10.93 7.41
C SER A 548 -0.94 10.33 8.19
N LEU A 549 -1.14 9.21 8.87
CA LEU A 549 -0.11 8.51 9.65
C LEU A 549 0.45 7.35 8.83
N TRP A 550 1.76 7.31 8.61
CA TRP A 550 2.44 6.18 7.94
C TRP A 550 3.86 6.00 8.43
N SER A 551 4.50 4.90 8.04
CA SER A 551 5.88 4.59 8.42
C SER A 551 6.68 4.07 7.22
N THR A 552 7.95 4.38 7.20
CA THR A 552 8.94 3.74 6.33
C THR A 552 10.35 3.94 6.89
N LEU A 553 11.23 2.95 6.70
CA LEU A 553 12.66 3.02 7.00
C LEU A 553 13.01 3.49 8.43
N GLY A 554 12.25 3.06 9.41
CA GLY A 554 12.49 3.41 10.80
C GLY A 554 12.04 4.80 11.21
N GLN A 555 11.19 5.43 10.40
CA GLN A 555 10.60 6.73 10.67
C GLN A 555 9.07 6.66 10.65
N ILE A 556 8.45 7.52 11.43
CA ILE A 556 7.00 7.72 11.49
C ILE A 556 6.69 9.12 10.99
N TYR A 557 5.72 9.23 10.10
CA TYR A 557 5.35 10.48 9.46
C TYR A 557 3.93 10.88 9.80
N VAL A 558 3.74 12.18 9.97
CA VAL A 558 2.43 12.78 10.26
C VAL A 558 2.19 13.97 9.35
N GLY A 559 1.17 13.87 8.49
CA GLY A 559 0.72 14.97 7.64
C GLY A 559 -0.31 15.85 8.35
N MET A 560 -0.10 17.16 8.29
CA MET A 560 -0.99 18.13 8.94
C MET A 560 -1.99 18.73 7.96
N ARG A 561 -3.09 19.27 8.50
CA ARG A 561 -4.09 20.01 7.71
C ARG A 561 -3.51 21.22 7.02
N ASP A 562 -2.60 21.92 7.69
CA ASP A 562 -1.99 23.14 7.15
C ASP A 562 -0.92 22.87 6.08
N GLY A 563 -0.66 21.62 5.69
CA GLY A 563 0.37 21.24 4.73
C GLY A 563 1.74 21.02 5.34
N THR A 564 1.89 21.04 6.66
CA THR A 564 3.15 20.67 7.31
C THR A 564 3.26 19.15 7.40
N LEU A 565 4.42 18.61 7.12
CA LEU A 565 4.77 17.21 7.30
C LEU A 565 5.85 17.08 8.37
N TYR A 566 5.65 16.18 9.31
CA TYR A 566 6.59 15.85 10.38
C TYR A 566 7.11 14.43 10.21
N ALA A 567 8.40 14.21 10.50
CA ALA A 567 9.02 12.90 10.57
C ALA A 567 9.66 12.70 11.95
N PHE A 568 9.34 11.57 12.57
CA PHE A 568 9.90 11.14 13.87
C PHE A 568 10.70 9.86 13.66
N GLY A 569 11.83 9.73 14.34
CA GLY A 569 12.73 8.59 14.21
C GLY A 569 13.88 8.66 15.19
N PHE A 570 14.80 7.70 15.08
CA PHE A 570 16.06 7.75 15.79
C PHE A 570 17.06 8.59 15.02
N ASN A 571 17.86 9.38 15.75
CA ASN A 571 19.01 10.06 15.16
C ASN A 571 20.03 8.99 14.73
N ASP A 572 20.08 8.70 13.44
CA ASP A 572 21.26 8.06 12.89
C ASP A 572 22.40 9.07 12.86
N GLU A 573 23.63 8.65 13.12
CA GLU A 573 24.80 9.43 12.75
C GLU A 573 24.62 9.85 11.30
N ARG A 574 24.39 11.14 11.09
CA ARG A 574 24.05 11.72 9.78
C ARG A 574 25.07 11.24 8.77
N SER A 575 24.60 10.65 7.68
CA SER A 575 25.45 10.36 6.52
C SER A 575 26.31 11.60 6.24
N PRO A 576 27.63 11.49 6.09
CA PRO A 576 28.54 12.62 5.93
C PRO A 576 28.30 13.48 4.68
N PHE A 577 27.25 13.17 3.90
CA PHE A 577 26.85 13.85 2.67
C PHE A 577 25.77 14.94 2.85
N VAL A 578 25.30 15.20 4.07
CA VAL A 578 24.41 16.34 4.30
C VAL A 578 25.25 17.62 4.36
N VAL A 579 25.39 18.28 3.22
CA VAL A 579 25.89 19.66 3.15
C VAL A 579 24.88 20.54 3.88
N LYS A 580 25.35 21.25 4.93
CA LYS A 580 24.58 22.23 5.70
C LYS A 580 24.12 23.39 4.81
#